data_6fc95e4f32c9dfa1870a51b60a7459a5
#
_entry.id   6fc95e4f32c9dfa1870a51b60a7459a5
#
_cell.length_a   1.000
_cell.length_b   1.000
_cell.length_c   1.000
_cell.angle_alpha   90.00
_cell.angle_beta   90.00
_cell.angle_gamma   90.00
#
_symmetry.space_group_name_H-M   'P 1'
#
loop_
_entity.id
_entity.type
_entity.pdbx_description
1 polymer ?
#
loop_
_entity_poly.entity_id
_entity_poly.type
_entity_poly.pdbx_seq_one_letter_code
_entity_poly.pdbx_strand_id
1 'polypeptide(L)'
;MSCGSQLAQHEAQNGHVRKFVVSSSALTENVRELAELPREIMLETDFSDTGKIKDVLQQRRIGMEQGFANAGHASAMAHLASYYLPAGVVREQLGGVGFYRFLKQLLASFDERAEEVSARLADLAARLFADDALTLSFTGTDGDYERFLAAGAALGRTRPADGVRLIAPDPVALNEAFIVPTDVCYAAQGFDRRAFDAGYTGAWQVAARALSYDYLWNEVRVKGGAYGAGFQTARTGNLRFYSYRDPHLDDTLAHFARASEWLAKFDPAAEAMEGYVVSTVAGFDTPLKARALVRRQDGDFFGGRTPESRAATRAQMIDADAAALRALAGPIAEAVAMDAVCVFGSKDIIEASDAGLAVIDLLNE
;
A
#
# COMPACT_ATOMS: atom_id res chain seq x y z
N MET A 1 2.70 -15.80 -14.36
CA MET A 1 3.41 -15.84 -13.07
C MET A 1 3.82 -14.45 -12.66
N SER A 2 3.91 -14.16 -11.37
CA SER A 2 4.41 -12.89 -10.83
C SER A 2 5.19 -13.15 -9.54
N CYS A 3 6.22 -12.37 -9.29
CA CYS A 3 6.97 -12.41 -8.03
C CYS A 3 7.21 -10.99 -7.50
N GLY A 4 7.40 -10.86 -6.20
CA GLY A 4 7.68 -9.57 -5.58
C GLY A 4 7.63 -9.61 -4.06
N SER A 5 8.20 -8.58 -3.45
CA SER A 5 8.14 -8.38 -2.01
C SER A 5 6.76 -7.87 -1.57
N GLN A 6 6.29 -8.37 -0.45
CA GLN A 6 5.03 -7.95 0.18
C GLN A 6 5.22 -7.78 1.68
N LEU A 7 4.43 -6.88 2.24
CA LEU A 7 4.33 -6.66 3.69
C LEU A 7 2.92 -7.00 4.12
N ALA A 8 2.80 -7.88 5.10
CA ALA A 8 1.57 -8.12 5.83
C ALA A 8 1.70 -7.48 7.21
N GLN A 9 0.80 -6.55 7.53
CA GLN A 9 0.70 -5.97 8.87
C GLN A 9 -0.27 -6.80 9.70
N HIS A 10 0.15 -7.22 10.88
CA HIS A 10 -0.71 -7.91 11.83
C HIS A 10 -1.56 -6.90 12.60
N GLU A 11 -2.88 -7.13 12.66
CA GLU A 11 -3.82 -6.17 13.24
C GLU A 11 -3.64 -5.96 14.76
N ALA A 12 -3.39 -7.04 15.48
CA ALA A 12 -3.27 -7.03 16.95
C ALA A 12 -1.86 -6.68 17.46
N GLN A 13 -0.87 -6.70 16.60
CA GLN A 13 0.52 -6.42 16.94
C GLN A 13 1.01 -5.29 16.06
N ASN A 14 1.71 -4.31 16.61
CA ASN A 14 2.40 -3.27 15.80
C ASN A 14 3.50 -3.86 14.91
N GLY A 15 3.45 -5.17 14.69
CA GLY A 15 4.37 -5.94 13.87
C GLY A 15 3.92 -6.04 12.42
N HIS A 16 4.87 -6.36 11.58
CA HIS A 16 4.61 -6.71 10.18
C HIS A 16 5.46 -7.92 9.80
N VAL A 17 4.90 -8.76 8.92
CA VAL A 17 5.61 -9.87 8.32
C VAL A 17 6.09 -9.43 6.93
N ARG A 18 7.37 -9.58 6.67
CA ARG A 18 7.96 -9.37 5.33
C ARG A 18 8.02 -10.72 4.63
N LYS A 19 7.55 -10.76 3.41
CA LYS A 19 7.58 -11.97 2.59
C LYS A 19 7.94 -11.64 1.16
N PHE A 20 8.66 -12.53 0.52
CA PHE A 20 8.81 -12.56 -0.93
C PHE A 20 7.77 -13.54 -1.47
N VAL A 21 6.94 -13.10 -2.42
CA VAL A 21 5.82 -13.90 -2.92
C VAL A 21 6.07 -14.24 -4.37
N VAL A 22 6.07 -15.52 -4.67
CA VAL A 22 5.99 -16.05 -6.03
C VAL A 22 4.58 -16.57 -6.25
N SER A 23 3.89 -16.03 -7.25
CA SER A 23 2.51 -16.40 -7.56
C SER A 23 2.41 -16.91 -8.99
N SER A 24 1.79 -18.04 -9.19
CA SER A 24 1.46 -18.58 -10.50
C SER A 24 0.01 -19.04 -10.57
N SER A 25 -0.54 -19.15 -11.77
CA SER A 25 -1.87 -19.70 -12.01
C SER A 25 -1.88 -20.37 -13.37
N ALA A 26 -2.54 -21.51 -13.47
CA ALA A 26 -2.69 -22.28 -14.71
C ALA A 26 -4.10 -22.89 -14.80
N LEU A 27 -4.44 -23.42 -15.96
CA LEU A 27 -5.59 -24.30 -16.12
C LEU A 27 -5.29 -25.64 -15.43
N THR A 28 -6.34 -26.37 -15.03
CA THR A 28 -6.23 -27.65 -14.30
C THR A 28 -5.45 -28.73 -15.06
N GLU A 29 -5.45 -28.67 -16.38
CA GLU A 29 -4.62 -29.54 -17.23
C GLU A 29 -3.11 -29.27 -17.12
N ASN A 30 -2.73 -28.06 -16.71
CA ASN A 30 -1.34 -27.58 -16.59
C ASN A 30 -0.91 -27.42 -15.13
N VAL A 31 -1.44 -28.24 -14.22
CA VAL A 31 -1.10 -28.19 -12.78
C VAL A 31 0.39 -28.50 -12.54
N ARG A 32 0.99 -29.34 -13.41
CA ARG A 32 2.41 -29.68 -13.31
C ARG A 32 3.30 -28.46 -13.45
N GLU A 33 3.00 -27.56 -14.39
CA GLU A 33 3.74 -26.33 -14.64
C GLU A 33 3.65 -25.34 -13.48
N LEU A 34 2.61 -25.45 -12.63
CA LEU A 34 2.51 -24.66 -11.40
C LEU A 34 3.60 -25.00 -10.38
N ALA A 35 4.10 -26.24 -10.38
CA ALA A 35 5.19 -26.66 -9.52
C ALA A 35 6.56 -26.41 -10.19
N GLU A 36 6.70 -26.79 -11.45
CA GLU A 36 7.97 -26.79 -12.17
C GLU A 36 8.48 -25.38 -12.48
N LEU A 37 7.65 -24.51 -13.08
CA LEU A 37 8.10 -23.18 -13.50
C LEU A 37 8.49 -22.25 -12.33
N PRO A 38 7.72 -22.15 -11.22
CA PRO A 38 8.18 -21.38 -10.07
C PRO A 38 9.47 -21.93 -9.48
N ARG A 39 9.62 -23.27 -9.41
CA ARG A 39 10.82 -23.91 -8.90
C ARG A 39 12.03 -23.56 -9.76
N GLU A 40 11.95 -23.70 -11.08
CA GLU A 40 13.02 -23.34 -12.01
C GLU A 40 13.44 -21.88 -11.82
N ILE A 41 12.48 -20.94 -11.78
CA ILE A 41 12.78 -19.52 -11.58
C ILE A 41 13.42 -19.24 -10.23
N MET A 42 12.95 -19.88 -9.15
CA MET A 42 13.49 -19.65 -7.82
C MET A 42 14.87 -20.24 -7.62
N LEU A 43 15.14 -21.41 -8.20
CA LEU A 43 16.34 -22.19 -7.90
C LEU A 43 17.41 -22.16 -9.02
N GLU A 44 17.02 -21.84 -10.25
CA GLU A 44 17.86 -21.99 -11.43
C GLU A 44 18.09 -20.67 -12.19
N THR A 45 17.55 -19.52 -11.68
CA THR A 45 17.82 -18.21 -12.31
C THR A 45 19.33 -17.93 -12.28
N ASP A 46 19.87 -17.69 -13.47
CA ASP A 46 21.26 -17.26 -13.67
C ASP A 46 21.35 -15.72 -13.64
N PHE A 47 22.18 -15.23 -12.74
CA PHE A 47 22.45 -13.79 -12.58
C PHE A 47 23.76 -13.35 -13.28
N SER A 48 24.38 -14.18 -14.14
CA SER A 48 25.65 -13.84 -14.81
C SER A 48 25.50 -12.80 -15.93
N ASP A 49 24.30 -12.67 -16.52
CA ASP A 49 24.02 -11.66 -17.55
C ASP A 49 23.81 -10.28 -16.91
N THR A 50 24.92 -9.59 -16.63
CA THR A 50 24.91 -8.25 -16.02
C THR A 50 24.28 -7.19 -16.91
N GLY A 51 24.35 -7.35 -18.25
CA GLY A 51 23.68 -6.47 -19.22
C GLY A 51 22.16 -6.53 -19.04
N LYS A 52 21.60 -7.74 -18.94
CA LYS A 52 20.18 -7.97 -18.69
C LYS A 52 19.73 -7.40 -17.35
N ILE A 53 20.55 -7.56 -16.30
CA ILE A 53 20.28 -6.97 -15.00
C ILE A 53 20.17 -5.45 -15.12
N LYS A 54 21.12 -4.80 -15.77
CA LYS A 54 21.11 -3.34 -15.99
C LYS A 54 19.85 -2.88 -16.70
N ASP A 55 19.45 -3.57 -17.77
CA ASP A 55 18.24 -3.26 -18.53
C ASP A 55 16.98 -3.32 -17.65
N VAL A 56 16.84 -4.37 -16.83
CA VAL A 56 15.71 -4.52 -15.90
C VAL A 56 15.67 -3.39 -14.87
N LEU A 57 16.83 -3.02 -14.31
CA LEU A 57 16.93 -1.93 -13.34
C LEU A 57 16.58 -0.57 -13.99
N GLN A 58 17.03 -0.32 -15.22
CA GLN A 58 16.68 0.89 -15.97
C GLN A 58 15.18 0.97 -16.28
N GLN A 59 14.58 -0.14 -16.75
CA GLN A 59 13.14 -0.20 -16.97
C GLN A 59 12.34 0.03 -15.68
N ARG A 60 12.82 -0.52 -14.55
CA ARG A 60 12.21 -0.28 -13.25
C ARG A 60 12.25 1.18 -12.85
N ARG A 61 13.39 1.86 -13.03
CA ARG A 61 13.54 3.29 -12.77
C ARG A 61 12.55 4.12 -13.59
N ILE A 62 12.51 3.90 -14.91
CA ILE A 62 11.59 4.60 -15.82
C ILE A 62 10.13 4.38 -15.41
N GLY A 63 9.76 3.14 -15.08
CA GLY A 63 8.41 2.83 -14.62
C GLY A 63 8.04 3.54 -13.32
N MET A 64 8.99 3.76 -12.42
CA MET A 64 8.76 4.53 -11.18
C MET A 64 8.57 6.03 -11.48
N GLU A 65 9.41 6.62 -12.33
CA GLU A 65 9.29 8.02 -12.75
C GLU A 65 7.93 8.31 -13.40
N GLN A 66 7.48 7.41 -14.29
CA GLN A 66 6.13 7.48 -14.87
C GLN A 66 5.03 7.33 -13.81
N GLY A 67 5.24 6.45 -12.82
CA GLY A 67 4.32 6.26 -11.71
C GLY A 67 4.16 7.50 -10.85
N PHE A 68 5.26 8.20 -10.55
CA PHE A 68 5.25 9.45 -9.78
C PHE A 68 4.45 10.54 -10.50
N ALA A 69 4.60 10.67 -11.82
CA ALA A 69 3.89 11.66 -12.60
C ALA A 69 2.41 11.33 -12.86
N ASN A 70 2.08 10.06 -13.19
CA ASN A 70 0.74 9.67 -13.63
C ASN A 70 -0.18 9.22 -12.49
N ALA A 71 0.40 8.67 -11.42
CA ALA A 71 -0.30 8.12 -10.26
C ALA A 71 0.26 8.66 -8.93
N GLY A 72 0.68 9.91 -8.90
CA GLY A 72 1.33 10.57 -7.76
C GLY A 72 0.56 10.43 -6.45
N HIS A 73 -0.78 10.37 -6.48
CA HIS A 73 -1.59 10.12 -5.29
C HIS A 73 -1.25 8.78 -4.60
N ALA A 74 -0.98 7.72 -5.38
CA ALA A 74 -0.58 6.44 -4.80
C ALA A 74 0.81 6.53 -4.17
N SER A 75 1.73 7.24 -4.81
CA SER A 75 3.08 7.51 -4.30
C SER A 75 3.03 8.39 -3.05
N ALA A 76 2.25 9.46 -3.06
CA ALA A 76 2.05 10.35 -1.90
C ALA A 76 1.47 9.58 -0.70
N MET A 77 0.43 8.79 -0.91
CA MET A 77 -0.17 7.96 0.15
C MET A 77 0.78 6.88 0.69
N ALA A 78 1.62 6.30 -0.17
CA ALA A 78 2.59 5.28 0.25
C ALA A 78 3.75 5.90 1.02
N HIS A 79 4.27 7.03 0.54
CA HIS A 79 5.36 7.76 1.18
C HIS A 79 4.91 8.37 2.52
N LEU A 80 3.74 9.01 2.57
CA LEU A 80 3.11 9.51 3.79
C LEU A 80 3.07 8.44 4.89
N ALA A 81 2.73 7.20 4.55
CA ALA A 81 2.67 6.12 5.54
C ALA A 81 4.03 5.82 6.20
N SER A 82 5.16 6.19 5.58
CA SER A 82 6.49 6.03 6.17
C SER A 82 6.78 7.05 7.27
N TYR A 83 6.03 8.13 7.36
CA TYR A 83 6.20 9.14 8.39
C TYR A 83 5.72 8.70 9.77
N TYR A 84 4.85 7.69 9.85
CA TYR A 84 4.23 7.25 11.10
C TYR A 84 4.02 5.74 11.25
N LEU A 85 4.24 4.93 10.20
CA LEU A 85 4.10 3.48 10.28
C LEU A 85 5.43 2.77 10.01
N PRO A 86 5.94 1.91 10.92
CA PRO A 86 7.15 1.11 10.65
C PRO A 86 7.06 0.27 9.37
N ALA A 87 5.87 -0.30 9.08
CA ALA A 87 5.62 -1.01 7.83
C ALA A 87 5.67 -0.08 6.60
N GLY A 88 5.32 1.21 6.77
CA GLY A 88 5.46 2.26 5.76
C GLY A 88 6.92 2.49 5.42
N VAL A 89 7.79 2.64 6.42
CA VAL A 89 9.25 2.80 6.23
C VAL A 89 9.84 1.65 5.42
N VAL A 90 9.47 0.42 5.76
CA VAL A 90 9.96 -0.75 5.02
C VAL A 90 9.45 -0.77 3.59
N ARG A 91 8.17 -0.42 3.37
CA ARG A 91 7.59 -0.34 2.03
C ARG A 91 8.29 0.71 1.18
N GLU A 92 8.64 1.84 1.79
CA GLU A 92 9.39 2.92 1.15
C GLU A 92 10.75 2.45 0.65
N GLN A 93 11.47 1.68 1.46
CA GLN A 93 12.76 1.09 1.08
C GLN A 93 12.65 -0.03 0.04
N LEU A 94 11.49 -0.67 -0.11
CA LEU A 94 11.29 -1.77 -1.06
C LEU A 94 10.70 -1.33 -2.41
N GLY A 95 10.18 -0.12 -2.51
CA GLY A 95 9.50 0.28 -3.75
C GLY A 95 9.03 1.73 -3.83
N GLY A 96 9.33 2.58 -2.82
CA GLY A 96 9.00 4.00 -2.80
C GLY A 96 10.15 4.90 -3.24
N VAL A 97 10.13 6.16 -2.80
CA VAL A 97 11.16 7.18 -3.11
C VAL A 97 12.55 6.73 -2.65
N GLY A 98 12.64 6.12 -1.47
CA GLY A 98 13.91 5.58 -0.96
C GLY A 98 14.50 4.51 -1.87
N PHE A 99 13.68 3.60 -2.39
CA PHE A 99 14.12 2.61 -3.38
C PHE A 99 14.49 3.27 -4.71
N TYR A 100 13.76 4.27 -5.15
CA TYR A 100 14.08 5.01 -6.37
C TYR A 100 15.46 5.68 -6.28
N ARG A 101 15.76 6.35 -5.17
CA ARG A 101 17.09 6.95 -4.90
C ARG A 101 18.19 5.91 -4.90
N PHE A 102 17.99 4.79 -4.20
CA PHE A 102 18.92 3.67 -4.23
C PHE A 102 19.17 3.16 -5.66
N LEU A 103 18.11 3.05 -6.46
CA LEU A 103 18.18 2.57 -7.83
C LEU A 103 18.95 3.55 -8.75
N LYS A 104 18.74 4.86 -8.58
CA LYS A 104 19.54 5.90 -9.30
C LYS A 104 21.03 5.76 -8.98
N GLN A 105 21.38 5.67 -7.69
CA GLN A 105 22.78 5.53 -7.24
C GLN A 105 23.42 4.24 -7.75
N LEU A 106 22.68 3.12 -7.69
CA LEU A 106 23.16 1.84 -8.20
C LEU A 106 23.44 1.90 -9.71
N LEU A 107 22.51 2.48 -10.48
CA LEU A 107 22.66 2.60 -11.94
C LEU A 107 23.80 3.54 -12.33
N ALA A 108 24.06 4.60 -11.56
CA ALA A 108 25.17 5.53 -11.82
C ALA A 108 26.56 4.88 -11.73
N SER A 109 26.70 3.84 -10.89
CA SER A 109 27.95 3.09 -10.71
C SER A 109 27.86 1.62 -11.15
N PHE A 110 26.85 1.27 -11.96
CA PHE A 110 26.54 -0.13 -12.24
C PHE A 110 27.69 -0.83 -12.98
N ASP A 111 28.26 -0.20 -13.98
CA ASP A 111 29.28 -0.85 -14.84
C ASP A 111 30.53 -1.23 -14.06
N GLU A 112 30.88 -0.44 -13.02
CA GLU A 112 31.99 -0.74 -12.12
C GLU A 112 31.67 -1.83 -11.09
N ARG A 113 30.38 -2.04 -10.80
CA ARG A 113 29.87 -2.94 -9.76
C ARG A 113 29.06 -4.12 -10.29
N ALA A 114 29.04 -4.35 -11.59
CA ALA A 114 28.18 -5.33 -12.21
C ALA A 114 28.35 -6.74 -11.63
N GLU A 115 29.60 -7.19 -11.46
CA GLU A 115 29.91 -8.50 -10.87
C GLU A 115 29.52 -8.58 -9.39
N GLU A 116 29.73 -7.50 -8.61
CA GLU A 116 29.27 -7.43 -7.21
C GLU A 116 27.75 -7.54 -7.14
N VAL A 117 27.00 -6.84 -7.99
CA VAL A 117 25.53 -6.88 -8.02
C VAL A 117 25.04 -8.28 -8.39
N SER A 118 25.63 -8.90 -9.41
CA SER A 118 25.35 -10.27 -9.81
C SER A 118 25.51 -11.25 -8.65
N ALA A 119 26.67 -11.22 -7.99
CA ALA A 119 26.98 -12.09 -6.85
C ALA A 119 26.00 -11.88 -5.67
N ARG A 120 25.65 -10.61 -5.37
CA ARG A 120 24.67 -10.29 -4.32
C ARG A 120 23.28 -10.77 -4.63
N LEU A 121 22.84 -10.71 -5.89
CA LEU A 121 21.52 -11.23 -6.32
C LEU A 121 21.49 -12.76 -6.19
N ALA A 122 22.56 -13.44 -6.57
CA ALA A 122 22.67 -14.89 -6.42
C ALA A 122 22.64 -15.32 -4.93
N ASP A 123 23.40 -14.62 -4.04
CA ASP A 123 23.38 -14.89 -2.60
C ASP A 123 21.99 -14.60 -1.99
N LEU A 124 21.36 -13.50 -2.39
CA LEU A 124 20.00 -13.15 -1.93
C LEU A 124 18.99 -14.21 -2.34
N ALA A 125 19.00 -14.66 -3.60
CA ALA A 125 18.11 -15.72 -4.09
C ALA A 125 18.34 -17.04 -3.32
N ALA A 126 19.59 -17.41 -3.07
CA ALA A 126 19.94 -18.58 -2.28
C ALA A 126 19.41 -18.54 -0.84
N ARG A 127 19.31 -17.36 -0.23
CA ARG A 127 18.77 -17.16 1.13
C ARG A 127 17.26 -17.08 1.17
N LEU A 128 16.64 -16.40 0.18
CA LEU A 128 15.19 -16.19 0.13
C LEU A 128 14.41 -17.50 -0.10
N PHE A 129 14.98 -18.42 -0.90
CA PHE A 129 14.30 -19.64 -1.30
C PHE A 129 14.75 -20.87 -0.50
N ALA A 130 14.87 -20.71 0.82
CA ALA A 130 15.13 -21.80 1.74
C ALA A 130 13.83 -22.49 2.16
N ASP A 131 13.84 -23.81 2.28
CA ASP A 131 12.64 -24.63 2.57
C ASP A 131 11.97 -24.31 3.91
N ASP A 132 12.76 -24.01 4.93
CA ASP A 132 12.29 -23.74 6.30
C ASP A 132 11.57 -22.38 6.45
N ALA A 133 11.73 -21.50 5.47
CA ALA A 133 11.07 -20.20 5.42
C ALA A 133 9.88 -20.17 4.43
N LEU A 134 9.56 -21.30 3.79
CA LEU A 134 8.53 -21.35 2.75
C LEU A 134 7.14 -21.58 3.36
N THR A 135 6.19 -20.74 2.95
CA THR A 135 4.75 -20.97 3.15
C THR A 135 4.09 -21.17 1.79
N LEU A 136 3.48 -22.32 1.56
CA LEU A 136 2.74 -22.64 0.35
C LEU A 136 1.25 -22.35 0.55
N SER A 137 0.68 -21.51 -0.34
CA SER A 137 -0.76 -21.29 -0.46
C SER A 137 -1.23 -21.87 -1.78
N PHE A 138 -2.12 -22.83 -1.75
CA PHE A 138 -2.68 -23.51 -2.93
C PHE A 138 -4.20 -23.35 -2.99
N THR A 139 -4.73 -23.13 -4.17
CA THR A 139 -6.17 -23.07 -4.43
C THR A 139 -6.52 -23.89 -5.64
N GLY A 140 -7.33 -24.92 -5.43
CA GLY A 140 -7.79 -25.87 -6.42
C GLY A 140 -8.63 -26.95 -5.75
N THR A 141 -8.91 -28.04 -6.44
CA THR A 141 -9.49 -29.24 -5.84
C THR A 141 -8.41 -30.07 -5.13
N ASP A 142 -8.83 -31.01 -4.25
CA ASP A 142 -7.89 -31.92 -3.60
C ASP A 142 -7.07 -32.73 -4.60
N GLY A 143 -7.69 -33.20 -5.69
CA GLY A 143 -7.00 -33.90 -6.76
C GLY A 143 -6.01 -33.02 -7.54
N ASP A 144 -6.26 -31.72 -7.66
CA ASP A 144 -5.29 -30.77 -8.24
C ASP A 144 -4.09 -30.59 -7.30
N TYR A 145 -4.33 -30.51 -5.99
CA TYR A 145 -3.28 -30.40 -5.00
C TYR A 145 -2.40 -31.64 -4.95
N GLU A 146 -2.98 -32.82 -4.98
CA GLU A 146 -2.23 -34.09 -5.07
C GLU A 146 -1.34 -34.15 -6.32
N ARG A 147 -1.87 -33.75 -7.48
CA ARG A 147 -1.08 -33.67 -8.73
C ARG A 147 0.05 -32.65 -8.64
N PHE A 148 -0.20 -31.50 -8.00
CA PHE A 148 0.80 -30.48 -7.75
C PHE A 148 1.94 -31.02 -6.87
N LEU A 149 1.62 -31.72 -5.77
CA LEU A 149 2.60 -32.34 -4.87
C LEU A 149 3.42 -33.44 -5.59
N ALA A 150 2.75 -34.26 -6.41
CA ALA A 150 3.40 -35.33 -7.19
C ALA A 150 4.37 -34.77 -8.26
N ALA A 151 4.15 -33.55 -8.74
CA ALA A 151 5.05 -32.89 -9.69
C ALA A 151 6.34 -32.33 -9.04
N GLY A 152 6.56 -32.58 -7.76
CA GLY A 152 7.80 -32.24 -7.07
C GLY A 152 7.77 -30.87 -6.39
N ALA A 153 6.82 -30.69 -5.48
CA ALA A 153 6.63 -29.46 -4.70
C ALA A 153 7.73 -29.13 -3.67
N ALA A 154 8.92 -29.71 -3.76
CA ALA A 154 10.11 -29.22 -3.06
C ALA A 154 10.53 -27.88 -3.69
N LEU A 155 9.84 -26.81 -3.33
CA LEU A 155 9.98 -25.48 -3.94
C LEU A 155 11.13 -24.67 -3.35
N GLY A 156 11.83 -25.16 -2.34
CA GLY A 156 12.92 -24.48 -1.67
C GLY A 156 14.23 -25.28 -1.69
N ARG A 157 15.33 -24.61 -1.32
CA ARG A 157 16.62 -25.26 -1.07
C ARG A 157 16.68 -25.69 0.39
N THR A 158 17.08 -26.92 0.65
CA THR A 158 17.37 -27.39 2.01
C THR A 158 18.56 -26.61 2.56
N ARG A 159 18.28 -25.56 3.33
CA ARG A 159 19.27 -24.76 4.02
C ARG A 159 18.66 -24.24 5.31
N PRO A 160 19.38 -24.30 6.46
CA PRO A 160 18.94 -23.65 7.67
C PRO A 160 18.76 -22.15 7.42
N ALA A 161 17.64 -21.58 7.90
CA ALA A 161 17.48 -20.13 7.89
C ALA A 161 18.57 -19.51 8.78
N ASP A 162 19.48 -18.80 8.17
CA ASP A 162 20.36 -17.91 8.94
C ASP A 162 19.45 -16.87 9.60
N GLY A 163 19.51 -16.75 10.93
CA GLY A 163 18.69 -15.83 11.70
C GLY A 163 18.95 -14.37 11.30
N VAL A 164 18.35 -13.93 10.18
CA VAL A 164 18.44 -12.58 9.70
C VAL A 164 17.58 -11.68 10.56
N ARG A 165 18.20 -10.84 11.36
CA ARG A 165 17.49 -9.79 12.09
C ARG A 165 17.10 -8.67 11.11
N LEU A 166 15.82 -8.52 10.88
CA LEU A 166 15.28 -7.42 10.09
C LEU A 166 15.20 -6.16 10.97
N ILE A 167 15.93 -5.13 10.60
CA ILE A 167 15.87 -3.81 11.25
C ILE A 167 14.97 -2.93 10.36
N ALA A 168 13.90 -2.39 10.92
CA ALA A 168 13.16 -1.28 10.33
C ALA A 168 13.59 -0.01 11.08
N PRO A 169 14.00 1.05 10.40
CA PRO A 169 14.16 2.35 11.03
C PRO A 169 12.84 2.83 11.61
N ASP A 170 12.91 3.64 12.66
CA ASP A 170 11.71 4.28 13.19
C ASP A 170 11.14 5.30 12.20
N PRO A 171 9.81 5.46 12.14
CA PRO A 171 9.18 6.50 11.35
C PRO A 171 9.63 7.89 11.82
N VAL A 172 9.74 8.82 10.87
CA VAL A 172 10.02 10.24 11.13
C VAL A 172 8.92 11.06 10.48
N ALA A 173 8.22 11.87 11.28
CA ALA A 173 7.19 12.77 10.78
C ALA A 173 7.84 13.86 9.91
N LEU A 174 7.34 14.03 8.70
CA LEU A 174 7.85 14.97 7.70
C LEU A 174 6.70 15.65 6.95
N ASN A 175 7.00 16.81 6.35
CA ASN A 175 6.16 17.52 5.41
C ASN A 175 6.95 17.74 4.13
N GLU A 176 6.68 16.95 3.09
CA GLU A 176 7.50 16.95 1.88
C GLU A 176 6.66 17.12 0.62
N ALA A 177 7.23 17.84 -0.36
CA ALA A 177 6.67 17.98 -1.68
C ALA A 177 7.71 17.59 -2.74
N PHE A 178 7.38 16.62 -3.57
CA PHE A 178 8.21 16.09 -4.64
C PHE A 178 7.79 16.70 -5.98
N ILE A 179 8.67 17.48 -6.60
CA ILE A 179 8.47 18.01 -7.95
C ILE A 179 8.61 16.86 -8.94
N VAL A 180 7.59 16.69 -9.79
CA VAL A 180 7.53 15.70 -10.87
C VAL A 180 6.93 16.34 -12.13
N PRO A 181 7.21 15.81 -13.35
CA PRO A 181 6.74 16.39 -14.60
C PRO A 181 5.23 16.17 -14.81
N THR A 182 4.44 17.08 -14.27
CA THR A 182 2.97 17.10 -14.36
C THR A 182 2.47 18.54 -14.22
N ASP A 183 1.24 18.82 -14.64
CA ASP A 183 0.59 20.13 -14.52
C ASP A 183 -0.37 20.22 -13.32
N VAL A 184 -0.39 19.23 -12.49
CA VAL A 184 -1.31 19.08 -11.34
C VAL A 184 -0.54 18.71 -10.07
N CYS A 185 -1.23 18.61 -8.93
CA CYS A 185 -0.67 17.99 -7.74
C CYS A 185 -1.49 16.77 -7.27
N TYR A 186 -0.89 16.02 -6.37
CA TYR A 186 -1.42 14.86 -5.67
C TYR A 186 -1.04 15.01 -4.20
N ALA A 187 -1.98 15.39 -3.39
CA ALA A 187 -1.75 15.59 -1.97
C ALA A 187 -2.20 14.37 -1.15
N ALA A 188 -1.49 14.07 -0.08
CA ALA A 188 -1.91 13.13 0.94
C ALA A 188 -1.58 13.70 2.33
N GLN A 189 -2.53 13.60 3.28
CA GLN A 189 -2.39 14.02 4.67
C GLN A 189 -3.01 12.97 5.58
N GLY A 190 -2.37 12.65 6.71
CA GLY A 190 -2.91 11.68 7.65
C GLY A 190 -1.93 11.23 8.71
N PHE A 191 -2.38 10.28 9.56
CA PHE A 191 -1.58 9.75 10.65
C PHE A 191 -2.05 8.35 11.07
N ASP A 192 -1.39 7.77 12.07
CA ASP A 192 -1.82 6.53 12.71
C ASP A 192 -2.90 6.84 13.76
N ARG A 193 -4.17 6.47 13.50
CA ARG A 193 -5.27 6.69 14.45
C ARG A 193 -5.06 6.02 15.81
N ARG A 194 -4.21 4.97 15.90
CA ARG A 194 -3.90 4.28 17.14
C ARG A 194 -3.11 5.15 18.13
N ALA A 195 -2.43 6.18 17.63
CA ALA A 195 -1.76 7.17 18.47
C ALA A 195 -2.75 7.97 19.33
N PHE A 196 -4.04 7.96 18.99
CA PHE A 196 -5.12 8.68 19.66
C PHE A 196 -6.13 7.74 20.35
N ASP A 197 -5.70 6.52 20.68
CA ASP A 197 -6.53 5.47 21.29
C ASP A 197 -7.84 5.17 20.53
N ALA A 198 -7.90 5.54 19.25
CA ALA A 198 -9.07 5.35 18.42
C ALA A 198 -9.14 3.89 17.93
N GLY A 199 -9.97 3.10 18.57
CA GLY A 199 -10.27 1.73 18.18
C GLY A 199 -10.84 1.66 16.75
N TYR A 200 -10.60 0.55 16.04
CA TYR A 200 -11.20 0.33 14.73
C TYR A 200 -12.57 -0.33 14.86
N THR A 201 -13.57 0.27 14.25
CA THR A 201 -14.94 -0.27 14.13
C THR A 201 -15.41 -0.17 12.68
N GLY A 202 -16.52 -0.86 12.36
CA GLY A 202 -17.16 -0.73 11.05
C GLY A 202 -17.61 0.69 10.71
N ALA A 203 -17.88 1.54 11.72
CA ALA A 203 -18.24 2.94 11.53
C ALA A 203 -17.17 3.74 10.76
N TRP A 204 -15.88 3.40 10.90
CA TRP A 204 -14.80 4.02 10.13
C TRP A 204 -14.98 3.87 8.62
N GLN A 205 -15.47 2.72 8.16
CA GLN A 205 -15.69 2.49 6.73
C GLN A 205 -16.89 3.30 6.21
N VAL A 206 -17.95 3.40 7.03
CA VAL A 206 -19.13 4.21 6.70
C VAL A 206 -18.78 5.69 6.70
N ALA A 207 -18.01 6.16 7.69
CA ALA A 207 -17.52 7.55 7.73
C ALA A 207 -16.60 7.87 6.53
N ALA A 208 -15.72 6.93 6.14
CA ALA A 208 -14.89 7.09 4.94
C ALA A 208 -15.73 7.23 3.67
N ARG A 209 -16.85 6.52 3.60
CA ARG A 209 -17.81 6.65 2.50
C ARG A 209 -18.46 8.03 2.48
N ALA A 210 -19.00 8.49 3.62
CA ALA A 210 -19.64 9.80 3.75
C ALA A 210 -18.66 10.94 3.44
N LEU A 211 -17.48 10.94 4.07
CA LEU A 211 -16.45 11.96 3.83
C LEU A 211 -16.00 12.01 2.37
N SER A 212 -15.79 10.86 1.74
CA SER A 212 -15.31 10.84 0.36
C SER A 212 -16.34 11.28 -0.67
N TYR A 213 -17.61 10.82 -0.54
CA TYR A 213 -18.62 10.99 -1.58
C TYR A 213 -19.59 12.15 -1.33
N ASP A 214 -19.62 12.70 -0.13
CA ASP A 214 -20.43 13.90 0.17
C ASP A 214 -19.54 15.13 0.39
N TYR A 215 -18.62 15.09 1.36
CA TYR A 215 -17.78 16.24 1.68
C TYR A 215 -16.70 16.50 0.63
N LEU A 216 -15.75 15.58 0.47
CA LEU A 216 -14.57 15.78 -0.40
C LEU A 216 -14.94 15.82 -1.88
N TRP A 217 -15.93 15.06 -2.28
CA TRP A 217 -16.44 15.12 -3.66
C TRP A 217 -16.95 16.50 -4.01
N ASN A 218 -17.72 17.15 -3.12
CA ASN A 218 -18.26 18.47 -3.36
C ASN A 218 -17.20 19.57 -3.24
N GLU A 219 -16.40 19.56 -2.18
CA GLU A 219 -15.46 20.65 -1.91
C GLU A 219 -14.20 20.57 -2.77
N VAL A 220 -13.57 19.41 -2.84
CA VAL A 220 -12.27 19.27 -3.52
C VAL A 220 -12.45 18.97 -5.02
N ARG A 221 -13.44 18.12 -5.39
CA ARG A 221 -13.61 17.75 -6.78
C ARG A 221 -14.49 18.73 -7.54
N VAL A 222 -15.75 18.93 -7.09
CA VAL A 222 -16.74 19.71 -7.86
C VAL A 222 -16.39 21.21 -7.82
N LYS A 223 -16.10 21.75 -6.66
CA LYS A 223 -15.77 23.18 -6.49
C LYS A 223 -14.29 23.45 -6.75
N GLY A 224 -13.40 22.59 -6.23
CA GLY A 224 -11.96 22.76 -6.32
C GLY A 224 -11.34 22.27 -7.64
N GLY A 225 -12.07 21.53 -8.48
CA GLY A 225 -11.58 21.11 -9.81
C GLY A 225 -10.65 19.90 -9.82
N ALA A 226 -10.36 19.27 -8.68
CA ALA A 226 -9.59 18.04 -8.65
C ALA A 226 -10.34 16.91 -9.39
N TYR A 227 -9.62 16.00 -10.03
CA TYR A 227 -10.25 14.85 -10.69
C TYR A 227 -10.83 13.85 -9.68
N GLY A 228 -10.25 13.75 -8.49
CA GLY A 228 -10.74 12.95 -7.40
C GLY A 228 -10.16 13.32 -6.05
N ALA A 229 -10.89 12.99 -5.00
CA ALA A 229 -10.43 13.10 -3.62
C ALA A 229 -11.10 12.02 -2.77
N GLY A 230 -10.51 11.69 -1.64
CA GLY A 230 -11.11 10.72 -0.74
C GLY A 230 -10.43 10.64 0.62
N PHE A 231 -11.13 9.97 1.52
CA PHE A 231 -10.64 9.60 2.84
C PHE A 231 -10.57 8.08 2.95
N GLN A 232 -9.47 7.58 3.49
CA GLN A 232 -9.25 6.15 3.67
C GLN A 232 -8.81 5.85 5.09
N THR A 233 -9.29 4.73 5.61
CA THR A 233 -8.89 4.21 6.90
C THR A 233 -8.64 2.71 6.84
N ALA A 234 -7.68 2.23 7.62
CA ALA A 234 -7.32 0.82 7.69
C ALA A 234 -7.33 0.30 9.13
N ARG A 235 -7.65 -0.97 9.31
CA ARG A 235 -7.56 -1.65 10.61
C ARG A 235 -6.16 -1.56 11.22
N THR A 236 -5.13 -1.52 10.37
CA THR A 236 -3.73 -1.39 10.75
C THR A 236 -3.29 0.01 11.22
N GLY A 237 -4.24 0.91 11.43
CA GLY A 237 -4.01 2.24 11.99
C GLY A 237 -4.02 3.36 10.96
N ASN A 238 -3.66 3.11 9.72
CA ASN A 238 -3.52 4.15 8.70
C ASN A 238 -4.83 4.90 8.48
N LEU A 239 -4.81 6.21 8.66
CA LEU A 239 -5.88 7.16 8.40
C LEU A 239 -5.32 8.25 7.51
N ARG A 240 -5.95 8.49 6.35
CA ARG A 240 -5.43 9.47 5.38
C ARG A 240 -6.48 10.04 4.47
N PHE A 241 -6.31 11.31 4.15
CA PHE A 241 -6.92 12.00 3.02
C PHE A 241 -6.02 11.94 1.80
N TYR A 242 -6.58 12.07 0.61
CA TYR A 242 -5.82 12.22 -0.63
C TYR A 242 -6.59 13.02 -1.67
N SER A 243 -5.85 13.72 -2.55
CA SER A 243 -6.37 14.29 -3.80
C SER A 243 -5.67 13.67 -5.03
N TYR A 244 -6.35 13.72 -6.15
CA TYR A 244 -5.89 13.15 -7.42
C TYR A 244 -6.09 14.15 -8.55
N ARG A 245 -4.98 14.51 -9.22
CA ARG A 245 -4.94 15.50 -10.30
C ARG A 245 -5.62 16.80 -9.87
N ASP A 246 -5.06 17.42 -8.90
CA ASP A 246 -5.58 18.56 -8.17
C ASP A 246 -4.88 19.85 -8.63
N PRO A 247 -5.61 20.88 -9.05
CA PRO A 247 -5.01 22.17 -9.41
C PRO A 247 -4.76 23.10 -8.20
N HIS A 248 -5.32 22.83 -7.02
CA HIS A 248 -5.36 23.76 -5.88
C HIS A 248 -4.90 23.12 -4.56
N LEU A 249 -3.58 23.06 -4.32
CA LEU A 249 -2.99 22.37 -3.18
C LEU A 249 -3.47 22.92 -1.83
N ASP A 250 -3.33 24.22 -1.60
CA ASP A 250 -3.59 24.84 -0.30
C ASP A 250 -5.07 24.79 0.07
N ASP A 251 -5.96 25.03 -0.88
CA ASP A 251 -7.41 24.89 -0.67
C ASP A 251 -7.77 23.45 -0.30
N THR A 252 -7.16 22.46 -0.95
CA THR A 252 -7.40 21.04 -0.68
C THR A 252 -6.90 20.65 0.71
N LEU A 253 -5.71 21.08 1.13
CA LEU A 253 -5.22 20.85 2.49
C LEU A 253 -6.12 21.53 3.54
N ALA A 254 -6.63 22.74 3.25
CA ALA A 254 -7.61 23.40 4.10
C ALA A 254 -8.95 22.64 4.19
N HIS A 255 -9.37 21.97 3.10
CA HIS A 255 -10.54 21.08 3.14
C HIS A 255 -10.27 19.81 3.95
N PHE A 256 -9.08 19.21 3.87
CA PHE A 256 -8.72 18.07 4.73
C PHE A 256 -8.78 18.46 6.21
N ALA A 257 -8.26 19.64 6.58
CA ALA A 257 -8.31 20.14 7.94
C ALA A 257 -9.75 20.34 8.47
N ARG A 258 -10.66 20.79 7.61
CA ARG A 258 -12.07 21.03 7.97
C ARG A 258 -12.96 19.78 7.92
N ALA A 259 -12.45 18.65 7.46
CA ALA A 259 -13.23 17.42 7.34
C ALA A 259 -13.79 16.92 8.69
N SER A 260 -13.02 17.10 9.77
CA SER A 260 -13.45 16.75 11.12
C SER A 260 -14.63 17.63 11.60
N GLU A 261 -14.62 18.92 11.29
CA GLU A 261 -15.71 19.83 11.64
C GLU A 261 -17.00 19.49 10.89
N TRP A 262 -16.88 19.10 9.61
CA TRP A 262 -18.01 18.63 8.83
C TRP A 262 -18.58 17.35 9.42
N LEU A 263 -17.73 16.40 9.78
CA LEU A 263 -18.16 15.13 10.36
C LEU A 263 -18.77 15.30 11.75
N ALA A 264 -18.27 16.23 12.57
CA ALA A 264 -18.84 16.55 13.88
C ALA A 264 -20.28 17.07 13.80
N LYS A 265 -20.65 17.70 12.68
CA LYS A 265 -21.99 18.24 12.39
C LYS A 265 -22.82 17.32 11.49
N PHE A 266 -22.31 16.11 11.18
CA PHE A 266 -22.96 15.19 10.26
C PHE A 266 -24.32 14.74 10.81
N ASP A 267 -25.38 15.16 10.16
CA ASP A 267 -26.77 14.85 10.53
C ASP A 267 -27.62 14.58 9.26
N PRO A 268 -27.36 13.47 8.57
CA PRO A 268 -28.07 13.14 7.34
C PRO A 268 -29.50 12.70 7.62
N ALA A 269 -30.39 12.88 6.64
CA ALA A 269 -31.68 12.21 6.67
C ALA A 269 -31.51 10.68 6.75
N ALA A 270 -32.48 9.99 7.34
CA ALA A 270 -32.42 8.54 7.58
C ALA A 270 -32.12 7.74 6.28
N GLU A 271 -32.75 8.11 5.17
CA GLU A 271 -32.54 7.48 3.86
C GLU A 271 -31.09 7.66 3.36
N ALA A 272 -30.48 8.83 3.56
CA ALA A 272 -29.10 9.09 3.19
C ALA A 272 -28.13 8.26 4.07
N MET A 273 -28.40 8.17 5.38
CA MET A 273 -27.61 7.34 6.29
C MET A 273 -27.67 5.87 5.88
N GLU A 274 -28.86 5.35 5.58
CA GLU A 274 -29.05 4.00 5.04
C GLU A 274 -28.26 3.80 3.74
N GLY A 275 -28.25 4.78 2.84
CA GLY A 275 -27.49 4.77 1.60
C GLY A 275 -25.97 4.60 1.82
N TYR A 276 -25.37 5.28 2.82
CA TYR A 276 -23.97 5.12 3.18
C TYR A 276 -23.69 3.72 3.72
N VAL A 277 -24.53 3.21 4.61
CA VAL A 277 -24.39 1.86 5.17
C VAL A 277 -24.48 0.82 4.08
N VAL A 278 -25.55 0.85 3.27
CA VAL A 278 -25.79 -0.13 2.18
C VAL A 278 -24.64 -0.11 1.17
N SER A 279 -24.19 1.07 0.72
CA SER A 279 -23.10 1.18 -0.23
C SER A 279 -21.76 0.71 0.32
N THR A 280 -21.52 0.90 1.63
CA THR A 280 -20.31 0.41 2.31
C THR A 280 -20.32 -1.10 2.44
N VAL A 281 -21.44 -1.67 2.90
CA VAL A 281 -21.60 -3.14 3.05
C VAL A 281 -21.56 -3.83 1.68
N ALA A 282 -22.18 -3.27 0.65
CA ALA A 282 -22.11 -3.81 -0.71
C ALA A 282 -20.67 -3.87 -1.23
N GLY A 283 -19.86 -2.84 -0.96
CA GLY A 283 -18.43 -2.84 -1.29
C GLY A 283 -17.65 -3.90 -0.51
N PHE A 284 -17.97 -4.07 0.76
CA PHE A 284 -17.34 -5.06 1.64
C PHE A 284 -17.70 -6.51 1.26
N ASP A 285 -18.92 -6.75 0.82
CA ASP A 285 -19.47 -8.06 0.43
C ASP A 285 -19.31 -8.35 -1.08
N THR A 286 -18.63 -7.50 -1.83
CA THR A 286 -18.44 -7.68 -3.27
C THR A 286 -17.91 -9.09 -3.58
N PRO A 287 -18.57 -9.86 -4.46
CA PRO A 287 -18.12 -11.16 -4.89
C PRO A 287 -16.72 -11.09 -5.52
N LEU A 288 -15.83 -11.95 -5.07
CA LEU A 288 -14.46 -11.99 -5.56
C LEU A 288 -14.28 -13.15 -6.53
N LYS A 289 -13.58 -12.90 -7.64
CA LYS A 289 -13.03 -13.98 -8.49
C LYS A 289 -12.01 -14.79 -7.70
N ALA A 290 -11.83 -16.07 -8.04
CA ALA A 290 -10.95 -17.00 -7.33
C ALA A 290 -9.57 -16.41 -6.98
N ARG A 291 -8.89 -15.79 -7.94
CA ARG A 291 -7.56 -15.15 -7.71
C ARG A 291 -7.60 -14.01 -6.68
N ALA A 292 -8.67 -13.22 -6.66
CA ALA A 292 -8.82 -12.15 -5.67
C ALA A 292 -9.20 -12.70 -4.29
N LEU A 293 -9.98 -13.78 -4.25
CA LEU A 293 -10.31 -14.49 -3.02
C LEU A 293 -9.05 -15.05 -2.34
N VAL A 294 -8.19 -15.73 -3.09
CA VAL A 294 -6.89 -16.22 -2.59
C VAL A 294 -6.07 -15.09 -1.97
N ARG A 295 -5.87 -13.99 -2.71
CA ARG A 295 -5.11 -12.84 -2.21
C ARG A 295 -5.69 -12.27 -0.91
N ARG A 296 -7.03 -12.24 -0.80
CA ARG A 296 -7.69 -11.82 0.42
C ARG A 296 -7.43 -12.80 1.57
N GLN A 297 -7.59 -14.10 1.32
CA GLN A 297 -7.36 -15.14 2.33
C GLN A 297 -5.91 -15.15 2.82
N ASP A 298 -4.93 -15.03 1.91
CA ASP A 298 -3.52 -14.88 2.27
C ASP A 298 -3.29 -13.63 3.11
N GLY A 299 -3.88 -12.49 2.70
CA GLY A 299 -3.82 -11.24 3.45
C GLY A 299 -4.42 -11.35 4.84
N ASP A 300 -5.56 -12.04 4.96
CA ASP A 300 -6.24 -12.27 6.23
C ASP A 300 -5.42 -13.21 7.14
N PHE A 301 -4.87 -14.30 6.60
CA PHE A 301 -4.00 -15.23 7.33
C PHE A 301 -2.77 -14.54 7.93
N PHE A 302 -1.98 -13.86 7.09
CA PHE A 302 -0.78 -13.15 7.56
C PHE A 302 -1.09 -11.90 8.40
N GLY A 303 -2.27 -11.30 8.21
CA GLY A 303 -2.75 -10.15 8.98
C GLY A 303 -3.42 -10.53 10.30
N GLY A 304 -3.60 -11.82 10.59
CA GLY A 304 -4.30 -12.30 11.79
C GLY A 304 -5.81 -12.01 11.78
N ARG A 305 -6.40 -11.84 10.59
CA ARG A 305 -7.83 -11.60 10.45
C ARG A 305 -8.60 -12.91 10.33
N THR A 306 -9.54 -13.13 11.25
CA THR A 306 -10.41 -14.32 11.23
C THR A 306 -11.76 -14.04 10.54
N PRO A 307 -12.48 -15.07 10.09
CA PRO A 307 -13.85 -14.93 9.60
C PRO A 307 -14.78 -14.23 10.61
N GLU A 308 -14.62 -14.53 11.91
CA GLU A 308 -15.40 -13.93 13.00
C GLU A 308 -15.11 -12.42 13.11
N SER A 309 -13.84 -11.99 13.04
CA SER A 309 -13.47 -10.59 13.08
C SER A 309 -14.01 -9.83 11.87
N ARG A 310 -14.07 -10.49 10.71
CA ARG A 310 -14.68 -9.96 9.50
C ARG A 310 -16.19 -9.81 9.66
N ALA A 311 -16.88 -10.85 10.18
CA ALA A 311 -18.31 -10.80 10.44
C ALA A 311 -18.67 -9.70 11.45
N ALA A 312 -17.89 -9.56 12.53
CA ALA A 312 -18.07 -8.50 13.52
C ALA A 312 -17.92 -7.09 12.88
N THR A 313 -16.91 -6.89 12.02
CA THR A 313 -16.75 -5.61 11.30
C THR A 313 -17.97 -5.32 10.41
N ARG A 314 -18.47 -6.33 9.71
CA ARG A 314 -19.67 -6.19 8.89
C ARG A 314 -20.90 -5.80 9.70
N ALA A 315 -21.13 -6.47 10.84
CA ALA A 315 -22.21 -6.10 11.75
C ALA A 315 -22.09 -4.66 12.23
N GLN A 316 -20.90 -4.22 12.63
CA GLN A 316 -20.64 -2.85 13.04
C GLN A 316 -20.88 -1.82 11.90
N MET A 317 -20.69 -2.20 10.63
CA MET A 317 -21.06 -1.33 9.50
C MET A 317 -22.58 -1.16 9.39
N ILE A 318 -23.32 -2.27 9.58
CA ILE A 318 -24.79 -2.27 9.52
C ILE A 318 -25.40 -1.45 10.65
N ASP A 319 -24.82 -1.56 11.85
CA ASP A 319 -25.29 -0.88 13.06
C ASP A 319 -24.79 0.57 13.16
N ALA A 320 -23.97 1.05 12.21
CA ALA A 320 -23.42 2.40 12.27
C ALA A 320 -24.52 3.44 12.02
N ASP A 321 -24.60 4.41 12.94
CA ASP A 321 -25.50 5.55 12.86
C ASP A 321 -24.73 6.89 12.78
N ALA A 322 -25.44 7.99 12.60
CA ALA A 322 -24.83 9.31 12.53
C ALA A 322 -24.06 9.70 13.81
N ALA A 323 -24.48 9.21 14.98
CA ALA A 323 -23.78 9.48 16.24
C ALA A 323 -22.44 8.75 16.29
N ALA A 324 -22.40 7.50 15.85
CA ALA A 324 -21.16 6.72 15.72
C ALA A 324 -20.16 7.37 14.74
N LEU A 325 -20.66 7.95 13.63
CA LEU A 325 -19.81 8.69 12.70
C LEU A 325 -19.28 9.99 13.28
N ARG A 326 -20.13 10.79 13.93
CA ARG A 326 -19.71 12.03 14.61
C ARG A 326 -18.62 11.80 15.66
N ALA A 327 -18.68 10.68 16.38
CA ALA A 327 -17.67 10.32 17.38
C ALA A 327 -16.25 10.17 16.80
N LEU A 328 -16.12 9.94 15.48
CA LEU A 328 -14.82 9.82 14.80
C LEU A 328 -14.20 11.18 14.44
N ALA A 329 -14.91 12.29 14.62
CA ALA A 329 -14.42 13.63 14.29
C ALA A 329 -13.19 14.01 15.13
N GLY A 330 -13.17 13.71 16.42
CA GLY A 330 -12.03 13.97 17.31
C GLY A 330 -10.74 13.32 16.83
N PRO A 331 -10.68 11.99 16.69
CA PRO A 331 -9.50 11.29 16.17
C PRO A 331 -9.05 11.76 14.77
N ILE A 332 -9.99 12.17 13.91
CA ILE A 332 -9.63 12.75 12.60
C ILE A 332 -8.97 14.12 12.78
N ALA A 333 -9.49 14.96 13.65
CA ALA A 333 -8.90 16.28 13.94
C ALA A 333 -7.47 16.13 14.49
N GLU A 334 -7.26 15.23 15.45
CA GLU A 334 -5.95 14.94 16.03
C GLU A 334 -4.97 14.42 14.98
N ALA A 335 -5.42 13.52 14.07
CA ALA A 335 -4.58 12.99 13.00
C ALA A 335 -4.14 14.07 11.98
N VAL A 336 -5.03 15.00 11.66
CA VAL A 336 -4.69 16.15 10.78
C VAL A 336 -3.77 17.13 11.48
N ALA A 337 -3.96 17.38 12.78
CA ALA A 337 -3.13 18.28 13.59
C ALA A 337 -1.68 17.77 13.75
N MET A 338 -1.40 16.50 13.45
CA MET A 338 -0.02 15.99 13.38
C MET A 338 0.77 16.55 12.20
N ASP A 339 0.10 17.23 11.29
CA ASP A 339 0.69 17.95 10.15
C ASP A 339 1.65 17.09 9.31
N ALA A 340 1.31 15.83 9.10
CA ALA A 340 2.04 14.93 8.24
C ALA A 340 1.45 15.00 6.83
N VAL A 341 2.19 15.61 5.90
CA VAL A 341 1.75 15.87 4.51
C VAL A 341 2.79 15.38 3.52
N CYS A 342 2.32 14.74 2.46
CA CYS A 342 3.16 14.37 1.32
C CYS A 342 2.48 14.78 0.01
N VAL A 343 3.21 15.47 -0.83
CA VAL A 343 2.73 15.97 -2.13
C VAL A 343 3.64 15.49 -3.25
N PHE A 344 3.06 15.08 -4.36
CA PHE A 344 3.74 14.96 -5.66
C PHE A 344 3.06 15.92 -6.61
N GLY A 345 3.82 16.73 -7.37
CA GLY A 345 3.14 17.72 -8.22
C GLY A 345 4.05 18.54 -9.10
N SER A 346 3.44 19.46 -9.84
CA SER A 346 4.17 20.40 -10.66
C SER A 346 4.96 21.39 -9.80
N LYS A 347 6.06 21.85 -10.37
CA LYS A 347 6.91 22.86 -9.74
C LYS A 347 6.12 24.12 -9.37
N ASP A 348 5.32 24.62 -10.31
CA ASP A 348 4.60 25.89 -10.13
C ASP A 348 3.58 25.82 -8.98
N ILE A 349 2.83 24.71 -8.86
CA ILE A 349 1.86 24.53 -7.76
C ILE A 349 2.58 24.39 -6.42
N ILE A 350 3.66 23.61 -6.36
CA ILE A 350 4.40 23.36 -5.12
C ILE A 350 5.11 24.63 -4.62
N GLU A 351 5.78 25.37 -5.53
CA GLU A 351 6.49 26.61 -5.16
C GLU A 351 5.56 27.78 -4.82
N ALA A 352 4.31 27.74 -5.31
CA ALA A 352 3.29 28.75 -4.98
C ALA A 352 2.55 28.45 -3.67
N SER A 353 2.74 27.29 -3.07
CA SER A 353 2.04 26.87 -1.87
C SER A 353 2.63 27.47 -0.60
N ASP A 354 1.76 27.93 0.30
CA ASP A 354 2.11 28.43 1.63
C ASP A 354 2.12 27.32 2.71
N ALA A 355 2.00 26.05 2.34
CA ALA A 355 1.89 24.91 3.26
C ALA A 355 3.19 24.54 4.01
N GLY A 356 4.29 25.24 3.78
CA GLY A 356 5.56 25.04 4.51
C GLY A 356 6.23 23.70 4.25
N LEU A 357 6.05 23.12 3.05
CA LEU A 357 6.58 21.82 2.68
C LEU A 357 8.07 21.89 2.32
N ALA A 358 8.83 20.85 2.70
CA ALA A 358 10.19 20.67 2.21
C ALA A 358 10.14 20.24 0.73
N VAL A 359 10.57 21.16 -0.16
CA VAL A 359 10.49 20.94 -1.61
C VAL A 359 11.71 20.17 -2.12
N ILE A 360 11.44 19.10 -2.85
CA ILE A 360 12.46 18.18 -3.39
C ILE A 360 12.23 18.01 -4.89
N ASP A 361 13.23 18.31 -5.72
CA ASP A 361 13.20 18.00 -7.15
C ASP A 361 13.63 16.53 -7.35
N LEU A 362 12.68 15.62 -7.24
CA LEU A 362 12.90 14.16 -7.13
C LEU A 362 13.69 13.57 -8.31
N LEU A 363 13.49 14.10 -9.51
CA LEU A 363 14.14 13.53 -10.69
C LEU A 363 15.55 14.10 -10.93
N ASN A 364 15.83 15.31 -10.42
CA ASN A 364 17.10 16.01 -10.61
C ASN A 364 18.04 16.02 -9.40
N GLU A 365 17.62 15.45 -8.27
CA GLU A 365 18.47 15.25 -7.10
C GLU A 365 19.59 14.17 -7.31
#